data_ab4d4ce8e2279b32f8c782faf73b42d4
#
_entry.id   ab4d4ce8e2279b32f8c782faf73b42d4
#
_cell.length_a   1.000
_cell.length_b   1.000
_cell.length_c   1.000
_cell.angle_alpha   90.00
_cell.angle_beta   90.00
_cell.angle_gamma   90.00
#
_symmetry.space_group_name_H-M   'P 1'
#
loop_
_entity.id
_entity.type
_entity.pdbx_description
1 polymer ?
#
loop_
_entity_poly.entity_id
_entity_poly.type
_entity_poly.pdbx_seq_one_letter_code
_entity_poly.pdbx_strand_id
1 'polypeptide(L)'
;VSMILDSFDSQVLTPAGLKYLPVGSTATNTETVGDLDIVVDLASKDVLFNILVDSMGPENVKKMSQLIAVKFQVPTSSDDDFVQIDVIPRASVNVTAWIMKGGAEGSIKGVFRNLLFSYIARTKSDRESNTMKQVKYSLSWPGGLLVKINGTQTGDREGDPDRFLPILGIDVSKDDVNNYV
;
A
#
# COMPACT_ATOMS: atom_id res chain seq x y z
N VAL A 1 -3.23 2.87 19.09
CA VAL A 1 -3.34 2.43 17.69
C VAL A 1 -4.10 1.11 17.59
N SER A 2 -3.63 0.01 18.22
CA SER A 2 -4.28 -1.31 18.06
C SER A 2 -5.75 -1.31 18.48
N MET A 3 -6.09 -0.73 19.63
CA MET A 3 -7.47 -0.66 20.11
C MET A 3 -8.41 0.08 19.14
N ILE A 4 -7.94 1.14 18.49
CA ILE A 4 -8.73 1.88 17.50
C ILE A 4 -8.95 1.02 16.26
N LEU A 5 -7.89 0.38 15.75
CA LEU A 5 -7.99 -0.51 14.60
C LEU A 5 -8.86 -1.74 14.87
N ASP A 6 -8.76 -2.34 16.05
CA ASP A 6 -9.60 -3.49 16.45
C ASP A 6 -11.07 -3.08 16.52
N SER A 7 -11.35 -1.86 17.00
CA SER A 7 -12.71 -1.32 17.03
C SER A 7 -13.24 -1.02 15.62
N PHE A 8 -12.42 -0.41 14.76
CA PHE A 8 -12.79 -0.14 13.38
C PHE A 8 -12.99 -1.42 12.57
N ASP A 9 -12.13 -2.41 12.76
CA ASP A 9 -12.29 -3.73 12.13
C ASP A 9 -13.61 -4.39 12.55
N SER A 10 -13.90 -4.48 13.84
CA SER A 10 -15.11 -5.14 14.34
C SER A 10 -16.39 -4.43 13.92
N GLN A 11 -16.38 -3.11 13.80
CA GLN A 11 -17.57 -2.32 13.45
C GLN A 11 -17.79 -2.19 11.94
N VAL A 12 -16.73 -2.19 11.14
CA VAL A 12 -16.80 -1.81 9.72
C VAL A 12 -16.23 -2.87 8.79
N LEU A 13 -14.98 -3.31 9.02
CA LEU A 13 -14.29 -4.16 8.04
C LEU A 13 -14.77 -5.63 8.10
N THR A 14 -14.81 -6.21 9.29
CA THR A 14 -15.28 -7.59 9.48
C THR A 14 -16.74 -7.79 9.02
N PRO A 15 -17.70 -6.92 9.35
CA PRO A 15 -19.07 -7.03 8.83
C PRO A 15 -19.16 -6.93 7.30
N ALA A 16 -18.24 -6.19 6.68
CA ALA A 16 -18.16 -6.07 5.21
C ALA A 16 -17.36 -7.21 4.55
N GLY A 17 -16.79 -8.13 5.33
CA GLY A 17 -15.95 -9.23 4.83
C GLY A 17 -14.59 -8.77 4.29
N LEU A 18 -14.11 -7.60 4.70
CA LEU A 18 -12.85 -7.03 4.25
C LEU A 18 -11.69 -7.46 5.16
N LYS A 19 -10.57 -7.84 4.54
CA LYS A 19 -9.30 -8.05 5.22
C LYS A 19 -8.44 -6.81 5.08
N TYR A 20 -7.65 -6.50 6.11
CA TYR A 20 -6.77 -5.36 6.10
C TYR A 20 -5.38 -5.68 6.67
N LEU A 21 -4.42 -4.80 6.35
CA LEU A 21 -3.11 -4.74 7.01
C LEU A 21 -2.78 -3.28 7.31
N PRO A 22 -2.22 -2.98 8.49
CA PRO A 22 -1.68 -1.65 8.77
C PRO A 22 -0.43 -1.40 7.92
N VAL A 23 -0.24 -0.15 7.48
CA VAL A 23 0.89 0.27 6.63
C VAL A 23 1.49 1.58 7.14
N GLY A 24 2.60 2.02 6.53
CA GLY A 24 3.24 3.27 6.91
C GLY A 24 3.64 3.30 8.39
N SER A 25 3.47 4.45 9.02
CA SER A 25 3.75 4.66 10.45
C SER A 25 2.83 3.84 11.37
N THR A 26 1.63 3.52 10.92
CA THR A 26 0.68 2.66 11.65
C THR A 26 1.23 1.26 11.90
N ALA A 27 2.01 0.72 10.94
CA ALA A 27 2.62 -0.60 11.05
C ALA A 27 3.90 -0.62 11.91
N THR A 28 4.56 0.52 12.09
CA THR A 28 5.89 0.60 12.73
C THR A 28 5.89 1.35 14.06
N ASN A 29 4.92 2.23 14.30
CA ASN A 29 4.82 3.02 15.52
C ASN A 29 3.53 2.69 16.27
N THR A 30 3.67 2.24 17.51
CA THR A 30 2.55 1.79 18.34
C THR A 30 2.00 2.85 19.29
N GLU A 31 2.72 3.96 19.52
CA GLU A 31 2.37 4.90 20.60
C GLU A 31 1.69 6.18 20.12
N THR A 32 2.22 6.84 19.10
CA THR A 32 1.65 8.10 18.58
C THR A 32 1.74 8.17 17.06
N VAL A 33 0.60 8.18 16.41
CA VAL A 33 0.48 8.42 14.96
C VAL A 33 -0.56 9.52 14.73
N GLY A 34 -0.31 10.38 13.75
CA GLY A 34 -1.26 11.41 13.36
C GLY A 34 -2.50 10.81 12.71
N ASP A 35 -2.27 10.07 11.63
CA ASP A 35 -3.30 9.36 10.87
C ASP A 35 -3.00 7.86 10.90
N LEU A 36 -4.05 7.03 10.83
CA LEU A 36 -3.93 5.59 10.74
C LEU A 36 -4.07 5.14 9.29
N ASP A 37 -3.03 4.53 8.74
CA ASP A 37 -3.03 4.01 7.37
C ASP A 37 -3.27 2.50 7.37
N ILE A 38 -4.28 2.05 6.62
CA ILE A 38 -4.56 0.63 6.39
C ILE A 38 -4.79 0.34 4.91
N VAL A 39 -4.37 -0.84 4.47
CA VAL A 39 -4.68 -1.38 3.14
C VAL A 39 -5.75 -2.43 3.28
N VAL A 40 -6.78 -2.38 2.45
CA VAL A 40 -7.87 -3.38 2.42
C VAL A 40 -7.85 -4.18 1.12
N ASP A 41 -8.22 -5.46 1.24
CA ASP A 41 -8.31 -6.40 0.12
C ASP A 41 -9.60 -6.19 -0.68
N LEU A 42 -9.66 -5.03 -1.33
CA LEU A 42 -10.73 -4.65 -2.25
C LEU A 42 -10.19 -3.70 -3.30
N ALA A 43 -10.14 -4.12 -4.56
CA ALA A 43 -9.55 -3.32 -5.64
C ALA A 43 -10.38 -2.08 -6.02
N SER A 44 -11.71 -2.16 -5.88
CA SER A 44 -12.61 -1.09 -6.30
C SER A 44 -12.78 -0.03 -5.22
N LYS A 45 -12.21 1.16 -5.47
CA LYS A 45 -12.38 2.32 -4.59
C LYS A 45 -13.83 2.78 -4.46
N ASP A 46 -14.63 2.66 -5.53
CA ASP A 46 -16.04 3.07 -5.51
C ASP A 46 -16.89 2.14 -4.66
N VAL A 47 -16.66 0.84 -4.76
CA VAL A 47 -17.32 -0.16 -3.90
C VAL A 47 -16.93 0.06 -2.44
N LEU A 48 -15.64 0.25 -2.16
CA LEU A 48 -15.17 0.53 -0.81
C LEU A 48 -15.78 1.81 -0.24
N PHE A 49 -15.85 2.87 -1.04
CA PHE A 49 -16.48 4.13 -0.63
C PHE A 49 -17.93 3.93 -0.20
N ASN A 50 -18.71 3.20 -0.98
CA ASN A 50 -20.11 2.92 -0.65
C ASN A 50 -20.23 2.11 0.65
N ILE A 51 -19.40 1.09 0.83
CA ILE A 51 -19.37 0.29 2.08
C ILE A 51 -19.07 1.19 3.30
N LEU A 52 -18.09 2.06 3.19
CA LEU A 52 -17.71 2.96 4.28
C LEU A 52 -18.79 4.00 4.57
N VAL A 53 -19.42 4.56 3.54
CA VAL A 53 -20.54 5.50 3.68
C VAL A 53 -21.74 4.82 4.37
N ASP A 54 -22.08 3.59 3.96
CA ASP A 54 -23.20 2.83 4.55
C ASP A 54 -22.94 2.52 6.04
N SER A 55 -21.68 2.30 6.41
CA SER A 55 -21.30 1.94 7.79
C SER A 55 -21.09 3.15 8.69
N MET A 56 -20.57 4.27 8.16
CA MET A 56 -20.07 5.40 8.95
C MET A 56 -20.85 6.70 8.77
N GLY A 57 -21.70 6.77 7.75
CA GLY A 57 -22.38 8.00 7.31
C GLY A 57 -21.52 8.83 6.34
N PRO A 58 -22.16 9.53 5.40
CA PRO A 58 -21.48 10.28 4.34
C PRO A 58 -20.65 11.46 4.88
N GLU A 59 -21.02 12.02 6.04
CA GLU A 59 -20.31 13.12 6.68
C GLU A 59 -18.94 12.72 7.24
N ASN A 60 -18.74 11.42 7.51
CA ASN A 60 -17.51 10.88 8.08
C ASN A 60 -16.57 10.25 7.05
N VAL A 61 -16.95 10.24 5.76
CA VAL A 61 -16.20 9.54 4.71
C VAL A 61 -15.87 10.48 3.56
N LYS A 62 -14.59 10.62 3.25
CA LYS A 62 -14.11 11.47 2.16
C LYS A 62 -13.29 10.68 1.15
N LYS A 63 -13.74 10.71 -0.10
CA LYS A 63 -13.00 10.08 -1.22
C LYS A 63 -11.84 10.96 -1.65
N MET A 64 -10.63 10.43 -1.58
CA MET A 64 -9.40 11.07 -2.03
C MET A 64 -8.91 10.43 -3.34
N SER A 65 -7.80 10.92 -3.92
CA SER A 65 -7.29 10.40 -5.21
C SER A 65 -6.90 8.92 -5.13
N GLN A 66 -6.19 8.51 -4.08
CA GLN A 66 -5.63 7.16 -3.94
C GLN A 66 -6.20 6.35 -2.77
N LEU A 67 -6.95 6.98 -1.87
CA LEU A 67 -7.47 6.40 -0.65
C LEU A 67 -8.85 6.98 -0.31
N ILE A 68 -9.46 6.47 0.75
CA ILE A 68 -10.66 7.02 1.36
C ILE A 68 -10.33 7.35 2.81
N ALA A 69 -10.46 8.64 3.17
CA ALA A 69 -10.27 9.09 4.54
C ALA A 69 -11.58 8.92 5.32
N VAL A 70 -11.49 8.32 6.50
CA VAL A 70 -12.62 8.08 7.42
C VAL A 70 -12.35 8.82 8.72
N LYS A 71 -13.33 9.59 9.19
CA LYS A 71 -13.34 10.18 10.53
C LYS A 71 -13.96 9.16 11.48
N PHE A 72 -13.15 8.55 12.34
CA PHE A 72 -13.58 7.50 13.27
C PHE A 72 -13.52 8.00 14.71
N GLN A 73 -14.59 7.77 15.48
CA GLN A 73 -14.64 8.15 16.88
C GLN A 73 -13.81 7.20 17.74
N VAL A 74 -13.00 7.75 18.62
CA VAL A 74 -12.15 6.95 19.53
C VAL A 74 -13.02 6.30 20.61
N PRO A 75 -13.04 4.94 20.73
CA PRO A 75 -14.02 4.22 21.57
C PRO A 75 -13.98 4.53 23.06
N THR A 76 -12.86 5.05 23.57
CA THR A 76 -12.66 5.27 25.03
C THR A 76 -12.57 6.73 25.40
N SER A 77 -12.80 7.62 24.46
CA SER A 77 -12.66 9.05 24.64
C SER A 77 -14.01 9.75 24.72
N SER A 78 -14.00 11.04 25.09
CA SER A 78 -15.18 11.89 25.03
C SER A 78 -15.75 11.95 23.61
N ASP A 79 -17.03 12.31 23.49
CA ASP A 79 -17.76 12.33 22.20
C ASP A 79 -17.12 13.20 21.09
N ASP A 80 -16.09 13.98 21.42
CA ASP A 80 -15.41 14.91 20.52
C ASP A 80 -14.04 14.39 20.03
N ASP A 81 -13.56 13.23 20.45
CA ASP A 81 -12.28 12.70 20.02
C ASP A 81 -12.41 11.79 18.80
N PHE A 82 -11.85 12.24 17.71
CA PHE A 82 -11.82 11.52 16.43
C PHE A 82 -10.39 11.31 15.95
N VAL A 83 -10.21 10.22 15.21
CA VAL A 83 -8.98 9.92 14.50
C VAL A 83 -9.30 9.77 13.00
N GLN A 84 -8.38 10.18 12.15
CA GLN A 84 -8.48 9.89 10.72
C GLN A 84 -7.90 8.51 10.45
N ILE A 85 -8.66 7.69 9.70
CA ILE A 85 -8.20 6.40 9.18
C ILE A 85 -8.19 6.50 7.66
N ASP A 86 -7.01 6.33 7.07
CA ASP A 86 -6.81 6.31 5.63
C ASP A 86 -6.91 4.88 5.12
N VAL A 87 -8.02 4.59 4.44
CA VAL A 87 -8.35 3.26 3.92
C VAL A 87 -7.96 3.18 2.45
N ILE A 88 -6.97 2.33 2.14
CA ILE A 88 -6.35 2.22 0.83
C ILE A 88 -6.85 0.94 0.14
N PRO A 89 -7.67 1.05 -0.94
CA PRO A 89 -8.14 -0.12 -1.68
C PRO A 89 -7.03 -0.70 -2.56
N ARG A 90 -6.79 -2.01 -2.50
CA ARG A 90 -5.80 -2.72 -3.33
C ARG A 90 -6.24 -4.14 -3.65
N ALA A 91 -5.83 -4.63 -4.82
CA ALA A 91 -6.04 -6.02 -5.20
C ALA A 91 -5.10 -6.98 -4.45
N SER A 92 -3.97 -6.49 -3.93
CA SER A 92 -3.01 -7.27 -3.15
C SER A 92 -2.53 -6.48 -1.95
N VAL A 93 -3.06 -6.80 -0.77
CA VAL A 93 -2.66 -6.16 0.49
C VAL A 93 -1.20 -6.44 0.85
N ASN A 94 -0.72 -7.67 0.61
CA ASN A 94 0.63 -8.08 0.99
C ASN A 94 1.72 -7.29 0.26
N VAL A 95 1.57 -7.07 -1.05
CA VAL A 95 2.54 -6.30 -1.85
C VAL A 95 2.57 -4.85 -1.43
N THR A 96 1.40 -4.24 -1.31
CA THR A 96 1.28 -2.83 -0.90
C THR A 96 1.81 -2.63 0.52
N ALA A 97 1.47 -3.52 1.45
CA ALA A 97 1.97 -3.48 2.82
C ALA A 97 3.50 -3.59 2.86
N TRP A 98 4.09 -4.50 2.08
CA TRP A 98 5.54 -4.64 2.00
C TRP A 98 6.24 -3.39 1.45
N ILE A 99 5.70 -2.81 0.37
CA ILE A 99 6.26 -1.58 -0.24
C ILE A 99 6.15 -0.38 0.71
N MET A 100 5.05 -0.25 1.43
CA MET A 100 4.77 0.90 2.29
C MET A 100 5.33 0.79 3.71
N LYS A 101 5.65 -0.43 4.17
CA LYS A 101 6.04 -0.67 5.57
C LYS A 101 7.29 0.11 5.99
N GLY A 102 8.24 0.33 5.08
CA GLY A 102 9.55 0.85 5.47
C GLY A 102 10.38 -0.20 6.23
N GLY A 103 11.59 0.16 6.62
CA GLY A 103 12.45 -0.67 7.44
C GLY A 103 12.23 -0.49 8.95
N ALA A 104 13.14 -1.00 9.76
CA ALA A 104 13.17 -0.82 11.20
C ALA A 104 13.31 0.65 11.59
N GLU A 105 13.10 0.97 12.87
CA GLU A 105 13.24 2.33 13.39
C GLU A 105 14.60 2.95 13.01
N GLY A 106 14.57 4.16 12.47
CA GLY A 106 15.77 4.86 11.95
C GLY A 106 16.19 4.50 10.52
N SER A 107 15.52 3.57 9.87
CA SER A 107 15.80 3.15 8.49
C SER A 107 15.08 4.01 7.44
N ILE A 108 15.37 3.75 6.17
CA ILE A 108 14.77 4.47 5.03
C ILE A 108 13.26 4.21 5.01
N LYS A 109 12.47 5.29 4.92
CA LYS A 109 11.02 5.20 4.75
C LYS A 109 10.65 4.45 3.48
N GLY A 110 9.53 3.73 3.50
CA GLY A 110 9.04 2.95 2.35
C GLY A 110 8.92 3.75 1.05
N VAL A 111 8.62 5.04 1.12
CA VAL A 111 8.58 5.94 -0.04
C VAL A 111 9.93 6.05 -0.73
N PHE A 112 11.04 6.18 0.02
CA PHE A 112 12.39 6.25 -0.56
C PHE A 112 12.81 4.92 -1.16
N ARG A 113 12.48 3.81 -0.50
CA ARG A 113 12.72 2.47 -1.02
C ARG A 113 11.99 2.24 -2.35
N ASN A 114 10.73 2.67 -2.44
CA ASN A 114 9.96 2.61 -3.68
C ASN A 114 10.56 3.49 -4.79
N LEU A 115 11.05 4.68 -4.46
CA LEU A 115 11.76 5.54 -5.40
C LEU A 115 13.04 4.89 -5.91
N LEU A 116 13.80 4.22 -5.03
CA LEU A 116 15.01 3.48 -5.42
C LEU A 116 14.68 2.35 -6.39
N PHE A 117 13.68 1.53 -6.09
CA PHE A 117 13.27 0.45 -6.99
C PHE A 117 12.73 0.98 -8.32
N SER A 118 12.00 2.08 -8.31
CA SER A 118 11.53 2.74 -9.54
C SER A 118 12.70 3.26 -10.38
N TYR A 119 13.72 3.79 -9.75
CA TYR A 119 14.97 4.22 -10.42
C TYR A 119 15.71 3.03 -11.03
N ILE A 120 15.86 1.93 -10.31
CA ILE A 120 16.48 0.69 -10.83
C ILE A 120 15.69 0.16 -12.02
N ALA A 121 14.37 0.11 -11.94
CA ALA A 121 13.51 -0.31 -13.05
C ALA A 121 13.68 0.57 -14.29
N ARG A 122 13.78 1.88 -14.12
CA ARG A 122 14.02 2.83 -15.19
C ARG A 122 15.40 2.63 -15.82
N THR A 123 16.45 2.54 -15.01
CA THR A 123 17.82 2.32 -15.48
C THR A 123 17.96 1.01 -16.26
N LYS A 124 17.29 -0.05 -15.79
CA LYS A 124 17.21 -1.34 -16.51
C LYS A 124 16.49 -1.18 -17.85
N SER A 125 15.38 -0.44 -17.87
CA SER A 125 14.65 -0.14 -19.11
C SER A 125 15.53 0.53 -20.14
N ASP A 126 16.25 1.57 -19.74
CA ASP A 126 17.15 2.34 -20.62
C ASP A 126 18.30 1.45 -21.14
N ARG A 127 18.86 0.59 -20.28
CA ARG A 127 19.98 -0.30 -20.66
C ARG A 127 19.55 -1.40 -21.65
N GLU A 128 18.34 -1.91 -21.51
CA GLU A 128 17.85 -3.02 -22.36
C GLU A 128 17.13 -2.52 -23.62
N SER A 129 16.86 -1.23 -23.73
CA SER A 129 16.24 -0.63 -24.90
C SER A 129 17.28 -0.28 -25.97
N ASN A 130 16.89 -0.43 -27.25
CA ASN A 130 17.65 0.02 -28.41
C ASN A 130 16.70 0.54 -29.50
N THR A 131 17.25 0.88 -30.69
CA THR A 131 16.48 1.42 -31.81
C THR A 131 15.38 0.48 -32.34
N MET A 132 15.53 -0.84 -32.15
CA MET A 132 14.58 -1.85 -32.66
C MET A 132 13.66 -2.40 -31.57
N LYS A 133 14.08 -2.31 -30.30
CA LYS A 133 13.36 -2.90 -29.17
C LYS A 133 13.33 -1.93 -28.02
N GLN A 134 12.14 -1.48 -27.66
CA GLN A 134 11.91 -0.71 -26.45
C GLN A 134 11.43 -1.63 -25.33
N VAL A 135 12.18 -1.64 -24.20
CA VAL A 135 11.81 -2.39 -23.00
C VAL A 135 11.47 -1.40 -21.90
N LYS A 136 10.36 -1.57 -21.22
CA LYS A 136 9.93 -0.75 -20.10
C LYS A 136 9.60 -1.61 -18.90
N TYR A 137 10.36 -1.43 -17.83
CA TYR A 137 10.06 -1.94 -16.50
C TYR A 137 9.36 -0.83 -15.70
N SER A 138 8.23 -1.13 -15.09
CA SER A 138 7.48 -0.19 -14.25
C SER A 138 7.07 -0.86 -12.97
N LEU A 139 7.50 -0.32 -11.83
CA LEU A 139 7.05 -0.76 -10.53
C LEU A 139 5.97 0.19 -10.03
N SER A 140 4.86 -0.35 -9.55
CA SER A 140 3.79 0.42 -8.92
C SER A 140 3.38 -0.16 -7.58
N TRP A 141 2.94 0.70 -6.68
CA TRP A 141 2.47 0.31 -5.35
C TRP A 141 1.29 -0.68 -5.38
N PRO A 142 0.28 -0.48 -6.27
CA PRO A 142 -0.91 -1.33 -6.22
C PRO A 142 -0.71 -2.73 -6.78
N GLY A 143 0.32 -3.01 -7.56
CA GLY A 143 0.36 -4.27 -8.27
C GLY A 143 1.74 -4.85 -8.57
N GLY A 144 2.83 -4.22 -8.11
CA GLY A 144 4.19 -4.71 -8.35
C GLY A 144 4.77 -4.33 -9.71
N LEU A 145 5.57 -5.22 -10.29
CA LEU A 145 6.35 -4.98 -11.50
C LEU A 145 5.55 -5.32 -12.77
N LEU A 146 5.55 -4.41 -13.72
CA LEU A 146 5.03 -4.59 -15.07
C LEU A 146 6.16 -4.45 -16.09
N VAL A 147 6.20 -5.36 -17.06
CA VAL A 147 7.15 -5.31 -18.18
C VAL A 147 6.39 -5.09 -19.50
N LYS A 148 6.85 -4.12 -20.30
CA LYS A 148 6.35 -3.89 -21.66
C LYS A 148 7.48 -3.98 -22.66
N ILE A 149 7.21 -4.58 -23.82
CA ILE A 149 8.11 -4.61 -24.97
C ILE A 149 7.40 -3.95 -26.14
N ASN A 150 8.01 -2.91 -26.71
CA ASN A 150 7.43 -2.11 -27.79
C ASN A 150 6.00 -1.63 -27.49
N GLY A 151 5.77 -1.22 -26.24
CA GLY A 151 4.47 -0.73 -25.77
C GLY A 151 3.48 -1.81 -25.37
N THR A 152 3.74 -3.08 -25.71
CA THR A 152 2.85 -4.20 -25.38
C THR A 152 3.26 -4.84 -24.06
N GLN A 153 2.29 -5.05 -23.18
CA GLN A 153 2.51 -5.75 -21.91
C GLN A 153 2.86 -7.21 -22.14
N THR A 154 3.91 -7.68 -21.46
CA THR A 154 4.37 -9.06 -21.51
C THR A 154 3.97 -9.80 -20.24
N GLY A 155 2.89 -10.55 -20.30
CA GLY A 155 2.37 -11.27 -19.14
C GLY A 155 1.65 -10.38 -18.14
N ASP A 156 1.29 -10.97 -17.00
CA ASP A 156 0.63 -10.28 -15.90
C ASP A 156 1.62 -9.45 -15.08
N ARG A 157 1.09 -8.51 -14.31
CA ARG A 157 1.89 -7.76 -13.36
C ARG A 157 2.36 -8.69 -12.25
N GLU A 158 3.70 -8.73 -12.01
CA GLU A 158 4.28 -9.53 -10.93
C GLU A 158 4.15 -8.81 -9.60
N GLY A 159 3.33 -9.35 -8.74
CA GLY A 159 3.03 -8.78 -7.42
C GLY A 159 3.89 -9.32 -6.29
N ASP A 160 4.61 -10.41 -6.48
CA ASP A 160 5.46 -11.01 -5.45
C ASP A 160 6.86 -10.38 -5.45
N PRO A 161 7.28 -9.71 -4.35
CA PRO A 161 8.61 -9.11 -4.26
C PRO A 161 9.74 -10.11 -4.47
N ASP A 162 9.63 -11.35 -3.99
CA ASP A 162 10.66 -12.36 -4.17
C ASP A 162 10.81 -12.81 -5.63
N ARG A 163 9.81 -12.53 -6.47
CA ARG A 163 9.87 -12.76 -7.91
C ARG A 163 10.28 -11.53 -8.70
N PHE A 164 9.82 -10.34 -8.35
CA PHE A 164 10.17 -9.16 -9.13
C PHE A 164 11.54 -8.58 -8.79
N LEU A 165 12.07 -8.74 -7.58
CA LEU A 165 13.41 -8.28 -7.23
C LEU A 165 14.49 -8.89 -8.15
N PRO A 166 14.53 -10.22 -8.38
CA PRO A 166 15.46 -10.81 -9.35
C PRO A 166 15.28 -10.29 -10.79
N ILE A 167 14.04 -10.02 -11.22
CA ILE A 167 13.78 -9.45 -12.55
C ILE A 167 14.42 -8.07 -12.67
N LEU A 168 14.45 -7.29 -11.59
CA LEU A 168 15.13 -5.99 -11.54
C LEU A 168 16.66 -6.10 -11.41
N GLY A 169 17.19 -7.31 -11.23
CA GLY A 169 18.61 -7.55 -10.98
C GLY A 169 19.02 -7.32 -9.53
N ILE A 170 18.08 -7.39 -8.62
CA ILE A 170 18.31 -7.26 -7.17
C ILE A 170 18.35 -8.67 -6.58
N ASP A 171 19.55 -9.11 -6.20
CA ASP A 171 19.81 -10.47 -5.68
C ASP A 171 19.76 -10.49 -4.15
N VAL A 172 18.61 -10.11 -3.61
CA VAL A 172 18.30 -10.19 -2.17
C VAL A 172 16.83 -10.53 -2.00
N SER A 173 16.48 -11.21 -0.92
CA SER A 173 15.08 -11.51 -0.59
C SER A 173 14.34 -10.26 -0.11
N LYS A 174 13.01 -10.30 -0.13
CA LYS A 174 12.17 -9.22 0.43
C LYS A 174 12.43 -8.99 1.92
N ASP A 175 12.79 -10.07 2.65
CA ASP A 175 13.08 -9.98 4.08
C ASP A 175 14.45 -9.34 4.33
N ASP A 176 15.45 -9.63 3.49
CA ASP A 176 16.75 -8.97 3.54
C ASP A 176 16.62 -7.46 3.25
N VAL A 177 15.81 -7.07 2.28
CA VAL A 177 15.51 -5.65 2.03
C VAL A 177 14.92 -4.98 3.26
N ASN A 178 14.06 -5.66 4.01
CA ASN A 178 13.49 -5.11 5.24
C ASN A 178 14.51 -4.97 6.38
N ASN A 179 15.56 -5.80 6.39
CA ASN A 179 16.57 -5.80 7.45
C ASN A 179 17.73 -4.84 7.19
N TYR A 180 18.02 -4.53 5.92
CA TYR A 180 19.15 -3.67 5.53
C TYR A 180 18.78 -2.19 5.34
N VAL A 181 17.54 -1.88 5.47
CA VAL A 181 17.05 -0.52 5.17
C VAL A 181 16.46 0.17 6.41
#